data_18a5e0ff0144da9716cba1590c08e7bc
#
_entry.id   18a5e0ff0144da9716cba1590c08e7bc
#
_cell.length_a   1.000
_cell.length_b   1.000
_cell.length_c   1.000
_cell.angle_alpha   90.00
_cell.angle_beta   90.00
_cell.angle_gamma   90.00
#
_symmetry.space_group_name_H-M   'P 1'
#
loop_
_entity.id
_entity.type
_entity.pdbx_description
1 polymer ?
#
loop_
_entity_poly.entity_id
_entity_poly.type
_entity_poly.pdbx_seq_one_letter_code
_entity_poly.pdbx_strand_id
1 'polypeptide(L)'
;MRLRLKPMKKSERTRQLLLDTAGRHFQHAGYSASALRDIAGEAGVDVALIAHYFGSKPGLFTAVFDALLEWHEAVIVSHPDPLSVLIAEFSQPATADGPPRLGLMLLANARDPEVGAELRSGFAARVSEPLIGRLSGTVTAQGVALIFAVFLGLVQARDGLGMADLTGLSEDRQADLLNQLIGAIADLPEIGPADKAAQGEASGLPAGLQN
;
A
#
# COMPACT_ATOMS: atom_id res chain seq x y z
N MET A 1 -16.51 11.09 31.20
CA MET A 1 -17.19 9.77 31.14
C MET A 1 -16.22 8.81 30.45
N ARG A 2 -15.47 7.98 31.20
CA ARG A 2 -14.51 7.01 30.64
C ARG A 2 -15.30 5.85 30.04
N LEU A 3 -15.35 5.77 28.72
CA LEU A 3 -15.83 4.56 28.02
C LEU A 3 -14.94 3.38 28.46
N ARG A 4 -15.51 2.46 29.24
CA ARG A 4 -14.88 1.15 29.53
C ARG A 4 -14.91 0.36 28.21
N LEU A 5 -13.79 0.37 27.47
CA LEU A 5 -13.58 -0.57 26.39
C LEU A 5 -13.71 -1.98 26.94
N LYS A 6 -14.62 -2.77 26.38
CA LYS A 6 -14.83 -4.17 26.75
C LYS A 6 -13.52 -4.93 26.47
N PRO A 7 -12.96 -5.68 27.43
CA PRO A 7 -11.72 -6.41 27.19
C PRO A 7 -11.92 -7.38 26.01
N MET A 8 -11.01 -7.32 25.04
CA MET A 8 -11.01 -8.26 23.91
C MET A 8 -10.93 -9.69 24.41
N LYS A 9 -11.71 -10.60 23.83
CA LYS A 9 -11.65 -12.03 24.12
C LYS A 9 -10.29 -12.60 23.77
N LYS A 10 -9.85 -13.65 24.43
CA LYS A 10 -8.56 -14.30 24.17
C LYS A 10 -8.41 -14.70 22.69
N SER A 11 -9.47 -15.24 22.10
CA SER A 11 -9.50 -15.62 20.69
C SER A 11 -9.31 -14.44 19.72
N GLU A 12 -9.91 -13.29 20.05
CA GLU A 12 -9.77 -12.07 19.26
C GLU A 12 -8.33 -11.52 19.33
N ARG A 13 -7.72 -11.58 20.52
CA ARG A 13 -6.31 -11.18 20.70
C ARG A 13 -5.36 -12.07 19.90
N THR A 14 -5.58 -13.39 19.93
CA THR A 14 -4.77 -14.35 19.16
C THR A 14 -4.93 -14.11 17.65
N ARG A 15 -6.17 -13.89 17.19
CA ARG A 15 -6.44 -13.59 15.79
C ARG A 15 -5.73 -12.29 15.34
N GLN A 16 -5.80 -11.23 16.15
CA GLN A 16 -5.13 -9.96 15.87
C GLN A 16 -3.60 -10.11 15.85
N LEU A 17 -3.04 -10.82 16.83
CA LEU A 17 -1.60 -11.08 16.86
C LEU A 17 -1.11 -11.82 15.62
N LEU A 18 -1.88 -12.80 15.12
CA LEU A 18 -1.58 -13.49 13.87
C LEU A 18 -1.65 -12.57 12.66
N LEU A 19 -2.64 -11.66 12.59
CA LEU A 19 -2.74 -10.67 11.52
C LEU A 19 -1.54 -9.71 11.52
N ASP A 20 -1.17 -9.19 12.68
CA ASP A 20 -0.06 -8.24 12.81
C ASP A 20 1.28 -8.92 12.43
N THR A 21 1.51 -10.13 12.95
CA THR A 21 2.73 -10.89 12.65
C THR A 21 2.78 -11.29 11.17
N ALA A 22 1.70 -11.83 10.61
CA ALA A 22 1.63 -12.18 9.19
C ALA A 22 1.85 -10.96 8.29
N GLY A 23 1.26 -9.82 8.66
CA GLY A 23 1.43 -8.58 7.91
C GLY A 23 2.88 -8.12 7.87
N ARG A 24 3.63 -8.22 8.99
CA ARG A 24 5.07 -7.94 9.01
C ARG A 24 5.84 -8.89 8.09
N HIS A 25 5.57 -10.20 8.13
CA HIS A 25 6.20 -11.16 7.22
C HIS A 25 5.90 -10.84 5.76
N PHE A 26 4.64 -10.62 5.40
CA PHE A 26 4.24 -10.35 4.03
C PHE A 26 4.77 -9.02 3.48
N GLN A 27 4.90 -7.99 4.30
CA GLN A 27 5.45 -6.70 3.86
C GLN A 27 6.97 -6.69 3.72
N HIS A 28 7.71 -7.53 4.46
CA HIS A 28 9.17 -7.55 4.42
C HIS A 28 9.74 -8.64 3.51
N ALA A 29 9.23 -9.86 3.61
CA ALA A 29 9.71 -11.00 2.83
C ALA A 29 8.88 -11.26 1.56
N GLY A 30 7.68 -10.71 1.48
CA GLY A 30 6.70 -11.04 0.46
C GLY A 30 5.92 -12.31 0.76
N TYR A 31 4.79 -12.48 0.06
CA TYR A 31 3.90 -13.62 0.26
C TYR A 31 4.62 -14.94 0.01
N SER A 32 5.22 -15.12 -1.17
CA SER A 32 5.83 -16.42 -1.55
C SER A 32 6.90 -16.90 -0.56
N ALA A 33 7.73 -15.98 -0.03
CA ALA A 33 8.81 -16.32 0.90
C ALA A 33 8.36 -16.52 2.36
N SER A 34 7.17 -16.07 2.74
CA SER A 34 6.69 -16.18 4.12
C SER A 34 6.14 -17.58 4.41
N ALA A 35 6.71 -18.30 5.40
CA ALA A 35 6.21 -19.60 5.81
C ALA A 35 5.25 -19.49 7.00
N LEU A 36 4.13 -20.25 6.98
CA LEU A 36 3.15 -20.24 8.07
C LEU A 36 3.72 -20.66 9.42
N ARG A 37 4.76 -21.53 9.41
CA ARG A 37 5.43 -21.97 10.63
C ARG A 37 6.22 -20.85 11.28
N ASP A 38 6.85 -19.99 10.47
CA ASP A 38 7.65 -18.86 10.96
C ASP A 38 6.72 -17.80 11.55
N ILE A 39 5.61 -17.50 10.86
CA ILE A 39 4.55 -16.60 11.36
C ILE A 39 3.98 -17.09 12.69
N ALA A 40 3.62 -18.37 12.79
CA ALA A 40 3.06 -18.94 14.01
C ALA A 40 4.10 -18.98 15.15
N GLY A 41 5.37 -19.30 14.82
CA GLY A 41 6.49 -19.30 15.76
C GLY A 41 6.76 -17.92 16.34
N GLU A 42 6.81 -16.86 15.51
CA GLU A 42 6.97 -15.48 15.97
C GLU A 42 5.77 -15.01 16.81
N ALA A 43 4.56 -15.39 16.41
CA ALA A 43 3.35 -15.11 17.18
C ALA A 43 3.22 -15.92 18.49
N GLY A 44 4.11 -16.90 18.73
CA GLY A 44 4.08 -17.75 19.92
C GLY A 44 2.84 -18.65 20.00
N VAL A 45 2.29 -19.10 18.87
CA VAL A 45 1.09 -19.92 18.78
C VAL A 45 1.28 -21.18 17.93
N ASP A 46 0.37 -22.12 18.06
CA ASP A 46 0.35 -23.31 17.21
C ASP A 46 -0.06 -22.93 15.77
N VAL A 47 0.65 -23.46 14.77
CA VAL A 47 0.35 -23.23 13.34
C VAL A 47 -1.07 -23.66 12.94
N ALA A 48 -1.66 -24.65 13.63
CA ALA A 48 -3.02 -25.07 13.41
C ALA A 48 -4.05 -23.95 13.66
N LEU A 49 -3.71 -22.93 14.46
CA LEU A 49 -4.59 -21.77 14.68
C LEU A 49 -4.70 -20.90 13.43
N ILE A 50 -3.70 -20.87 12.55
CA ILE A 50 -3.80 -20.18 11.27
C ILE A 50 -4.87 -20.84 10.42
N ALA A 51 -4.87 -22.17 10.30
CA ALA A 51 -5.90 -22.90 9.59
C ALA A 51 -7.30 -22.72 10.22
N HIS A 52 -7.35 -22.67 11.56
CA HIS A 52 -8.60 -22.44 12.29
C HIS A 52 -9.22 -21.06 12.03
N TYR A 53 -8.40 -19.96 12.04
CA TYR A 53 -8.91 -18.60 11.92
C TYR A 53 -9.04 -18.12 10.47
N PHE A 54 -8.17 -18.60 9.57
CA PHE A 54 -8.01 -18.07 8.22
C PHE A 54 -8.11 -19.13 7.12
N GLY A 55 -8.20 -20.42 7.47
CA GLY A 55 -8.31 -21.54 6.54
C GLY A 55 -7.00 -21.91 5.86
N SER A 56 -6.29 -20.93 5.27
CA SER A 56 -5.11 -21.16 4.44
C SER A 56 -4.15 -19.98 4.48
N LYS A 57 -2.97 -20.10 3.83
CA LYS A 57 -2.04 -18.97 3.63
C LYS A 57 -2.64 -17.86 2.78
N PRO A 58 -3.31 -18.13 1.64
CA PRO A 58 -4.07 -17.10 0.92
C PRO A 58 -5.13 -16.44 1.80
N GLY A 59 -5.92 -17.21 2.56
CA GLY A 59 -6.93 -16.65 3.46
C GLY A 59 -6.35 -15.75 4.55
N LEU A 60 -5.17 -16.09 5.09
CA LEU A 60 -4.45 -15.23 6.03
C LEU A 60 -3.97 -13.93 5.33
N PHE A 61 -3.44 -14.03 4.11
CA PHE A 61 -3.00 -12.88 3.34
C PHE A 61 -4.17 -11.93 3.03
N THR A 62 -5.28 -12.47 2.51
CA THR A 62 -6.50 -11.69 2.24
C THR A 62 -7.00 -10.99 3.51
N ALA A 63 -7.02 -11.69 4.66
CA ALA A 63 -7.46 -11.08 5.92
C ALA A 63 -6.54 -9.94 6.41
N VAL A 64 -5.23 -10.04 6.20
CA VAL A 64 -4.27 -8.96 6.49
C VAL A 64 -4.50 -7.79 5.54
N PHE A 65 -4.61 -8.08 4.24
CA PHE A 65 -4.79 -7.05 3.23
C PHE A 65 -6.13 -6.31 3.38
N ASP A 66 -7.21 -7.03 3.67
CA ASP A 66 -8.53 -6.44 3.95
C ASP A 66 -8.49 -5.48 5.15
N ALA A 67 -7.81 -5.86 6.22
CA ALA A 67 -7.69 -4.98 7.40
C ALA A 67 -6.95 -3.66 7.06
N LEU A 68 -5.93 -3.72 6.20
CA LEU A 68 -5.24 -2.53 5.71
C LEU A 68 -6.14 -1.67 4.81
N LEU A 69 -6.88 -2.31 3.90
CA LEU A 69 -7.81 -1.60 3.00
C LEU A 69 -8.96 -0.95 3.77
N GLU A 70 -9.54 -1.63 4.77
CA GLU A 70 -10.63 -1.11 5.61
C GLU A 70 -10.25 0.22 6.28
N TRP A 71 -9.02 0.31 6.80
CA TRP A 71 -8.55 1.54 7.42
C TRP A 71 -8.43 2.68 6.40
N HIS A 72 -7.83 2.43 5.23
CA HIS A 72 -7.66 3.43 4.18
C HIS A 72 -9.00 3.88 3.60
N GLU A 73 -9.90 2.94 3.35
CA GLU A 73 -11.27 3.21 2.89
C GLU A 73 -12.01 4.10 3.89
N ALA A 74 -11.94 3.77 5.19
CA ALA A 74 -12.56 4.59 6.24
C ALA A 74 -12.00 6.01 6.27
N VAL A 75 -10.68 6.19 6.11
CA VAL A 75 -10.04 7.51 6.02
C VAL A 75 -10.55 8.27 4.79
N ILE A 76 -10.53 7.66 3.62
CA ILE A 76 -10.94 8.32 2.36
C ILE A 76 -12.39 8.74 2.40
N VAL A 77 -13.29 7.89 2.94
CA VAL A 77 -14.73 8.15 2.97
C VAL A 77 -15.11 9.16 4.06
N SER A 78 -14.52 9.04 5.24
CA SER A 78 -15.02 9.74 6.44
C SER A 78 -14.20 10.96 6.85
N HIS A 79 -12.91 11.05 6.46
CA HIS A 79 -12.08 12.17 6.88
C HIS A 79 -12.32 13.41 5.99
N PRO A 80 -12.44 14.63 6.57
CA PRO A 80 -12.61 15.87 5.80
C PRO A 80 -11.47 16.12 4.81
N ASP A 81 -10.24 15.82 5.23
CA ASP A 81 -9.01 15.91 4.43
C ASP A 81 -8.27 14.58 4.46
N PRO A 82 -8.60 13.63 3.56
CA PRO A 82 -7.95 12.32 3.53
C PRO A 82 -6.47 12.41 3.13
N LEU A 83 -6.06 13.40 2.32
CA LEU A 83 -4.66 13.54 1.91
C LEU A 83 -3.75 13.85 3.09
N SER A 84 -4.15 14.73 4.00
CA SER A 84 -3.34 15.04 5.19
C SER A 84 -3.08 13.81 6.06
N VAL A 85 -4.06 12.90 6.18
CA VAL A 85 -3.92 11.65 6.93
C VAL A 85 -2.97 10.69 6.21
N LEU A 86 -3.13 10.55 4.88
CA LEU A 86 -2.23 9.70 4.10
C LEU A 86 -0.80 10.24 4.11
N ILE A 87 -0.61 11.57 3.99
CA ILE A 87 0.70 12.20 4.11
C ILE A 87 1.33 11.87 5.47
N ALA A 88 0.58 12.03 6.57
CA ALA A 88 1.07 11.71 7.91
C ALA A 88 1.46 10.22 8.03
N GLU A 89 0.65 9.31 7.48
CA GLU A 89 0.97 7.88 7.46
C GLU A 89 2.26 7.58 6.69
N PHE A 90 2.38 8.10 5.46
CA PHE A 90 3.53 7.82 4.62
C PHE A 90 4.82 8.54 5.08
N SER A 91 4.70 9.61 5.86
CA SER A 91 5.83 10.31 6.48
C SER A 91 6.47 9.52 7.62
N GLN A 92 5.74 8.61 8.25
CA GLN A 92 6.28 7.78 9.32
C GLN A 92 7.19 6.68 8.75
N PRO A 93 8.40 6.49 9.27
CA PRO A 93 9.24 5.36 8.88
C PRO A 93 8.63 4.04 9.37
N ALA A 94 8.85 2.97 8.59
CA ALA A 94 8.50 1.64 9.05
C ALA A 94 9.46 1.20 10.16
N THR A 95 8.93 0.54 11.18
CA THR A 95 9.72 -0.08 12.25
C THR A 95 9.55 -1.59 12.20
N ALA A 96 10.58 -2.34 12.61
CA ALA A 96 10.56 -3.80 12.55
C ALA A 96 9.35 -4.43 13.27
N ASP A 97 9.01 -3.87 14.43
CA ASP A 97 7.90 -4.35 15.28
C ASP A 97 6.61 -3.53 15.08
N GLY A 98 6.61 -2.61 14.11
CA GLY A 98 5.47 -1.74 13.83
C GLY A 98 4.28 -2.48 13.18
N PRO A 99 3.12 -1.81 13.11
CA PRO A 99 1.97 -2.36 12.42
C PRO A 99 2.26 -2.54 10.92
N PRO A 100 1.61 -3.54 10.28
CA PRO A 100 1.69 -3.69 8.84
C PRO A 100 1.20 -2.43 8.11
N ARG A 101 1.85 -2.11 6.97
CA ARG A 101 1.57 -0.90 6.20
C ARG A 101 1.23 -1.23 4.76
N LEU A 102 0.19 -0.57 4.23
CA LEU A 102 -0.30 -0.81 2.88
C LEU A 102 0.80 -0.57 1.82
N GLY A 103 1.57 0.51 1.93
CA GLY A 103 2.63 0.83 0.98
C GLY A 103 3.69 -0.27 0.87
N LEU A 104 4.17 -0.81 2.00
CA LEU A 104 5.12 -1.93 2.01
C LEU A 104 4.49 -3.22 1.49
N MET A 105 3.23 -3.49 1.85
CA MET A 105 2.47 -4.64 1.35
C MET A 105 2.37 -4.62 -0.18
N LEU A 106 2.05 -3.45 -0.77
CA LEU A 106 1.98 -3.26 -2.22
C LEU A 106 3.34 -3.49 -2.88
N LEU A 107 4.40 -2.87 -2.36
CA LEU A 107 5.75 -2.98 -2.93
C LEU A 107 6.26 -4.43 -2.93
N ALA A 108 6.03 -5.17 -1.85
CA ALA A 108 6.52 -6.54 -1.70
C ALA A 108 5.71 -7.57 -2.53
N ASN A 109 4.41 -7.32 -2.78
CA ASN A 109 3.51 -8.38 -3.24
C ASN A 109 2.77 -8.07 -4.56
N ALA A 110 2.84 -6.83 -5.10
CA ALA A 110 2.08 -6.46 -6.31
C ALA A 110 2.45 -7.30 -7.55
N ARG A 111 3.60 -7.94 -7.57
CA ARG A 111 4.07 -8.81 -8.67
C ARG A 111 4.05 -10.29 -8.32
N ASP A 112 3.61 -10.66 -7.11
CA ASP A 112 3.52 -12.05 -6.70
C ASP A 112 2.49 -12.78 -7.59
N PRO A 113 2.81 -13.97 -8.13
CA PRO A 113 1.94 -14.67 -9.09
C PRO A 113 0.63 -15.18 -8.49
N GLU A 114 0.60 -15.42 -7.18
CA GLU A 114 -0.57 -15.99 -6.49
C GLU A 114 -1.52 -14.88 -5.98
N VAL A 115 -0.97 -13.84 -5.36
CA VAL A 115 -1.78 -12.82 -4.66
C VAL A 115 -1.74 -11.43 -5.33
N GLY A 116 -0.82 -11.19 -6.26
CA GLY A 116 -0.58 -9.86 -6.81
C GLY A 116 -1.77 -9.29 -7.61
N ALA A 117 -2.53 -10.13 -8.30
CA ALA A 117 -3.70 -9.69 -9.06
C ALA A 117 -4.82 -9.21 -8.13
N GLU A 118 -5.12 -9.98 -7.08
CA GLU A 118 -6.11 -9.62 -6.05
C GLU A 118 -5.70 -8.33 -5.33
N LEU A 119 -4.42 -8.23 -4.96
CA LEU A 119 -3.88 -7.05 -4.29
C LEU A 119 -4.02 -5.78 -5.14
N ARG A 120 -3.67 -5.83 -6.44
CA ARG A 120 -3.82 -4.67 -7.33
C ARG A 120 -5.29 -4.29 -7.52
N SER A 121 -6.19 -5.24 -7.72
CA SER A 121 -7.62 -4.97 -7.91
C SER A 121 -8.28 -4.44 -6.64
N GLY A 122 -7.96 -5.00 -5.47
CA GLY A 122 -8.45 -4.53 -4.18
C GLY A 122 -7.98 -3.10 -3.86
N PHE A 123 -6.70 -2.80 -4.11
CA PHE A 123 -6.18 -1.44 -3.97
C PHE A 123 -6.88 -0.44 -4.91
N ALA A 124 -7.05 -0.79 -6.17
CA ALA A 124 -7.75 0.06 -7.13
C ALA A 124 -9.17 0.37 -6.68
N ALA A 125 -9.96 -0.65 -6.37
CA ALA A 125 -11.39 -0.53 -6.05
C ALA A 125 -11.66 0.16 -4.69
N ARG A 126 -10.82 -0.05 -3.68
CA ARG A 126 -11.08 0.40 -2.30
C ARG A 126 -10.25 1.61 -1.86
N VAL A 127 -9.19 1.96 -2.58
CA VAL A 127 -8.31 3.08 -2.24
C VAL A 127 -8.20 4.07 -3.40
N SER A 128 -7.70 3.64 -4.56
CA SER A 128 -7.38 4.56 -5.65
C SER A 128 -8.64 5.20 -6.25
N GLU A 129 -9.62 4.41 -6.67
CA GLU A 129 -10.87 4.91 -7.29
C GLU A 129 -11.70 5.79 -6.32
N PRO A 130 -11.92 5.40 -5.04
CA PRO A 130 -12.59 6.28 -4.08
C PRO A 130 -11.84 7.59 -3.84
N LEU A 131 -10.50 7.56 -3.79
CA LEU A 131 -9.71 8.79 -3.61
C LEU A 131 -9.82 9.71 -4.83
N ILE A 132 -9.80 9.16 -6.06
CA ILE A 132 -10.06 9.92 -7.30
C ILE A 132 -11.43 10.61 -7.21
N GLY A 133 -12.48 9.87 -6.83
CA GLY A 133 -13.82 10.43 -6.66
C GLY A 133 -13.87 11.53 -5.60
N ARG A 134 -13.18 11.34 -4.48
CA ARG A 134 -13.15 12.30 -3.35
C ARG A 134 -12.41 13.61 -3.68
N LEU A 135 -11.37 13.54 -4.52
CA LEU A 135 -10.56 14.67 -4.94
C LEU A 135 -11.00 15.26 -6.30
N SER A 136 -12.08 14.75 -6.88
CA SER A 136 -12.59 15.22 -8.17
C SER A 136 -12.83 16.75 -8.15
N GLY A 137 -12.32 17.42 -9.20
CA GLY A 137 -12.35 18.88 -9.31
C GLY A 137 -11.17 19.61 -8.63
N THR A 138 -10.36 18.91 -7.83
CA THR A 138 -9.14 19.46 -7.21
C THR A 138 -7.88 18.79 -7.76
N VAL A 139 -7.90 17.46 -7.93
CA VAL A 139 -6.79 16.66 -8.46
C VAL A 139 -7.32 15.74 -9.55
N THR A 140 -6.60 15.65 -10.67
CA THR A 140 -6.96 14.74 -11.77
C THR A 140 -6.71 13.27 -11.37
N ALA A 141 -7.30 12.31 -12.09
CA ALA A 141 -7.02 10.88 -11.89
C ALA A 141 -5.53 10.55 -12.07
N GLN A 142 -4.87 11.20 -13.03
CA GLN A 142 -3.41 11.08 -13.23
C GLN A 142 -2.64 11.69 -12.05
N GLY A 143 -3.11 12.82 -11.51
CA GLY A 143 -2.54 13.43 -10.31
C GLY A 143 -2.61 12.48 -9.10
N VAL A 144 -3.74 11.79 -8.88
CA VAL A 144 -3.87 10.77 -7.83
C VAL A 144 -2.88 9.61 -8.05
N ALA A 145 -2.72 9.14 -9.29
CA ALA A 145 -1.74 8.11 -9.60
C ALA A 145 -0.30 8.57 -9.32
N LEU A 146 0.04 9.82 -9.62
CA LEU A 146 1.34 10.42 -9.30
C LEU A 146 1.54 10.58 -7.78
N ILE A 147 0.51 10.94 -7.03
CA ILE A 147 0.56 10.99 -5.56
C ILE A 147 0.94 9.62 -4.99
N PHE A 148 0.28 8.54 -5.44
CA PHE A 148 0.66 7.19 -5.01
C PHE A 148 2.07 6.80 -5.46
N ALA A 149 2.50 7.21 -6.65
CA ALA A 149 3.88 6.97 -7.11
C ALA A 149 4.90 7.67 -6.18
N VAL A 150 4.63 8.90 -5.74
CA VAL A 150 5.46 9.63 -4.76
C VAL A 150 5.47 8.91 -3.41
N PHE A 151 4.30 8.51 -2.88
CA PHE A 151 4.21 7.78 -1.62
C PHE A 151 5.00 6.46 -1.64
N LEU A 152 4.76 5.63 -2.65
CA LEU A 152 5.46 4.35 -2.79
C LEU A 152 6.96 4.54 -3.05
N GLY A 153 7.33 5.56 -3.82
CA GLY A 153 8.72 5.94 -4.07
C GLY A 153 9.43 6.35 -2.78
N LEU A 154 8.79 7.16 -1.92
CA LEU A 154 9.34 7.56 -0.62
C LEU A 154 9.54 6.34 0.28
N VAL A 155 8.53 5.48 0.42
CA VAL A 155 8.62 4.25 1.22
C VAL A 155 9.76 3.37 0.71
N GLN A 156 9.86 3.16 -0.60
CA GLN A 156 10.94 2.34 -1.18
C GLN A 156 12.31 2.96 -0.97
N ALA A 157 12.45 4.26 -1.17
CA ALA A 157 13.73 4.96 -1.05
C ALA A 157 14.21 5.02 0.42
N ARG A 158 13.30 5.33 1.35
CA ARG A 158 13.59 5.45 2.78
C ARG A 158 13.73 4.08 3.45
N ASP A 159 12.68 3.25 3.35
CA ASP A 159 12.57 2.03 4.15
C ASP A 159 13.18 0.81 3.42
N GLY A 160 13.13 0.78 2.09
CA GLY A 160 13.68 -0.31 1.28
C GLY A 160 15.16 -0.14 0.94
N LEU A 161 15.58 1.07 0.53
CA LEU A 161 16.96 1.35 0.12
C LEU A 161 17.80 2.01 1.23
N GLY A 162 17.19 2.46 2.32
CA GLY A 162 17.89 3.10 3.43
C GLY A 162 18.61 4.38 3.04
N MET A 163 18.06 5.18 2.12
CA MET A 163 18.69 6.42 1.66
C MET A 163 18.86 7.39 2.82
N ALA A 164 20.13 7.68 3.19
CA ALA A 164 20.49 8.43 4.40
C ALA A 164 19.83 9.81 4.49
N ASP A 165 19.72 10.51 3.36
CA ASP A 165 19.09 11.84 3.30
C ASP A 165 17.58 11.81 3.56
N LEU A 166 16.94 10.65 3.44
CA LEU A 166 15.52 10.47 3.76
C LEU A 166 15.32 9.90 5.16
N THR A 167 16.16 8.93 5.57
CA THR A 167 16.07 8.33 6.91
C THR A 167 16.43 9.31 8.02
N GLY A 168 17.25 10.31 7.72
CA GLY A 168 17.64 11.38 8.66
C GLY A 168 16.64 12.52 8.82
N LEU A 169 15.56 12.55 8.01
CA LEU A 169 14.52 13.58 8.12
C LEU A 169 13.53 13.24 9.24
N SER A 170 13.10 14.28 9.99
CA SER A 170 11.96 14.13 10.90
C SER A 170 10.66 13.87 10.13
N GLU A 171 9.68 13.27 10.81
CA GLU A 171 8.34 13.02 10.24
C GLU A 171 7.70 14.32 9.73
N ASP A 172 7.78 15.42 10.50
CA ASP A 172 7.26 16.74 10.11
C ASP A 172 7.91 17.22 8.81
N ARG A 173 9.24 17.07 8.69
CA ARG A 173 9.94 17.49 7.47
C ARG A 173 9.58 16.65 6.25
N GLN A 174 9.38 15.35 6.43
CA GLN A 174 8.89 14.48 5.37
C GLN A 174 7.47 14.85 4.96
N ALA A 175 6.59 15.14 5.93
CA ALA A 175 5.23 15.60 5.66
C ALA A 175 5.22 16.94 4.91
N ASP A 176 6.06 17.90 5.27
CA ASP A 176 6.20 19.17 4.56
C ASP A 176 6.60 18.98 3.10
N LEU A 177 7.59 18.11 2.85
CA LEU A 177 8.04 17.80 1.49
C LEU A 177 6.94 17.13 0.66
N LEU A 178 6.22 16.18 1.25
CA LEU A 178 5.09 15.53 0.60
C LEU A 178 3.98 16.54 0.29
N ASN A 179 3.63 17.43 1.21
CA ASN A 179 2.65 18.48 0.98
C ASN A 179 3.02 19.38 -0.20
N GLN A 180 4.30 19.79 -0.30
CA GLN A 180 4.78 20.61 -1.42
C GLN A 180 4.71 19.85 -2.75
N LEU A 181 5.12 18.58 -2.78
CA LEU A 181 5.05 17.75 -3.99
C LEU A 181 3.62 17.50 -4.44
N ILE A 182 2.72 17.20 -3.51
CA ILE A 182 1.30 16.95 -3.79
C ILE A 182 0.63 18.24 -4.26
N GLY A 183 0.94 19.39 -3.67
CA GLY A 183 0.48 20.69 -4.16
C GLY A 183 0.88 20.93 -5.61
N ALA A 184 2.14 20.69 -5.95
CA ALA A 184 2.63 20.82 -7.33
C ALA A 184 1.94 19.82 -8.29
N ILE A 185 1.61 18.61 -7.84
CA ILE A 185 0.88 17.62 -8.64
C ILE A 185 -0.57 18.07 -8.86
N ALA A 186 -1.22 18.66 -7.85
CA ALA A 186 -2.58 19.14 -7.96
C ALA A 186 -2.72 20.27 -9.01
N ASP A 187 -1.68 21.08 -9.17
CA ASP A 187 -1.63 22.17 -10.16
C ASP A 187 -1.31 21.68 -11.60
N LEU A 188 -1.02 20.39 -11.80
CA LEU A 188 -0.75 19.87 -13.14
C LEU A 188 -2.04 19.87 -14.00
N PRO A 189 -1.96 20.35 -15.26
CA PRO A 189 -3.06 20.22 -16.19
C PRO A 189 -3.37 18.75 -16.46
N GLU A 190 -4.63 18.46 -16.80
CA GLU A 190 -5.00 17.12 -17.26
C GLU A 190 -4.22 16.80 -18.55
N ILE A 191 -3.39 15.77 -18.49
CA ILE A 191 -2.69 15.27 -19.68
C ILE A 191 -3.69 14.39 -20.42
N GLY A 192 -4.20 14.89 -21.55
CA GLY A 192 -5.09 14.11 -22.41
C GLY A 192 -4.48 12.74 -22.74
N PRO A 193 -5.28 11.73 -23.14
CA PRO A 193 -4.76 10.44 -23.54
C PRO A 193 -3.68 10.68 -24.59
N ALA A 194 -2.47 10.15 -24.33
CA ALA A 194 -1.35 10.27 -25.28
C ALA A 194 -1.87 9.93 -26.67
N ASP A 195 -1.68 10.84 -27.62
CA ASP A 195 -2.15 10.72 -28.99
C ASP A 195 -1.80 9.33 -29.52
N LYS A 196 -2.81 8.48 -29.74
CA LYS A 196 -2.64 7.18 -30.40
C LYS A 196 -2.06 7.33 -31.81
N ALA A 197 -1.98 8.56 -32.33
CA ALA A 197 -1.38 8.91 -33.62
C ALA A 197 0.14 8.67 -33.68
N ALA A 198 0.86 8.77 -32.55
CA ALA A 198 2.32 8.53 -32.56
C ALA A 198 2.71 7.03 -32.61
N GLN A 199 1.77 6.11 -32.36
CA GLN A 199 2.05 4.66 -32.48
C GLN A 199 1.75 4.08 -33.85
N GLY A 200 1.12 4.83 -34.75
CA GLY A 200 0.81 4.40 -36.12
C GLY A 200 1.97 4.60 -37.14
N GLU A 201 2.91 5.50 -36.85
CA GLU A 201 4.00 5.80 -37.80
C GLU A 201 5.30 4.99 -37.60
N ALA A 202 5.42 4.21 -36.52
CA ALA A 202 6.59 3.34 -36.30
C ALA A 202 6.53 1.99 -37.04
N SER A 203 5.49 1.73 -37.84
CA SER A 203 5.32 0.48 -38.61
C SER A 203 5.84 0.56 -40.07
N GLY A 204 6.44 1.67 -40.47
CA GLY A 204 7.03 1.85 -41.78
C GLY A 204 8.54 1.61 -41.83
N LEU A 205 9.00 0.39 -41.48
CA LEU A 205 10.35 -0.03 -41.88
C LEU A 205 10.38 -0.19 -43.41
N PRO A 206 11.28 0.52 -44.17
CA PRO A 206 11.39 0.30 -45.58
C PRO A 206 11.91 -1.12 -45.88
N ALA A 207 11.12 -1.86 -46.62
CA ALA A 207 11.53 -3.13 -47.23
C ALA A 207 12.67 -2.88 -48.21
N GLY A 208 13.89 -3.15 -47.80
CA GLY A 208 15.03 -3.00 -48.69
C GLY A 208 16.37 -3.17 -48.04
N LEU A 209 16.69 -4.39 -47.61
CA LEU A 209 18.06 -4.91 -47.48
C LEU A 209 17.98 -6.44 -47.42
N GLN A 210 17.59 -7.04 -48.56
CA GLN A 210 17.98 -8.40 -48.89
C GLN A 210 19.01 -8.28 -50.00
N ASN A 211 20.28 -8.50 -49.67
CA ASN A 211 21.31 -9.17 -50.45
C ASN A 211 22.48 -9.52 -49.56
#